data_96d7e759a0fead464bb8967aa1bd1b24
#
_entry.id   96d7e759a0fead464bb8967aa1bd1b24
#
_cell.length_a   1.000
_cell.length_b   1.000
_cell.length_c   1.000
_cell.angle_alpha   90.00
_cell.angle_beta   90.00
_cell.angle_gamma   90.00
#
_symmetry.space_group_name_H-M   'P 1'
#
loop_
_entity.id
_entity.type
_entity.pdbx_description
1 polymer ?
#
loop_
_entity_poly.entity_id
_entity_poly.type
_entity_poly.pdbx_seq_one_letter_code
_entity_poly.pdbx_strand_id
1 'polypeptide(L)'
;MCIRDRSEIVNPNDFEIASDYLDVFQIGARNMQNFELLKEAGRTDKPILLKRGLSATIEEFIYAAEYIASQGNRNIILCERGIRTYEKATRNTLDISAVPILKQGTHLPVMVDVTHSTGRKDIMLPTAKAALAVGADGVMAEVHPDPSVALSDAGQQMDLNESNQFYHELKPLADMYNSKKLK
;
A
#
# COMPACT_ATOMS: atom_id res chain seq x y z
N MET A 1 16.89 -12.73 -2.47
CA MET A 1 15.67 -12.04 -2.03
C MET A 1 16.11 -10.80 -1.27
N CYS A 2 15.74 -9.60 -1.72
CA CYS A 2 16.03 -8.39 -0.95
C CYS A 2 14.94 -8.26 0.11
N ILE A 3 15.31 -8.32 1.38
CA ILE A 3 14.43 -8.01 2.51
C ILE A 3 14.57 -6.50 2.73
N ARG A 4 13.45 -5.81 2.79
CA ARG A 4 13.36 -4.40 3.13
C ARG A 4 12.43 -4.23 4.31
N ASP A 5 12.93 -3.57 5.35
CA ASP A 5 12.16 -3.32 6.55
C ASP A 5 11.29 -2.07 6.38
N ARG A 6 10.00 -2.25 6.67
CA ARG A 6 8.99 -1.19 6.58
C ARG A 6 8.10 -1.21 7.82
N SER A 7 7.90 -0.05 8.40
CA SER A 7 6.91 0.12 9.48
C SER A 7 6.14 1.43 9.33
N GLU A 8 5.00 1.50 10.01
CA GLU A 8 4.18 2.71 10.05
C GLU A 8 4.76 3.69 11.08
N ILE A 9 4.94 4.94 10.66
CA ILE A 9 5.28 6.05 11.52
C ILE A 9 4.01 6.86 11.80
N VAL A 10 3.75 7.13 13.07
CA VAL A 10 2.55 7.86 13.51
C VAL A 10 2.87 9.19 14.21
N ASN A 11 4.10 9.35 14.70
CA ASN A 11 4.57 10.55 15.36
C ASN A 11 5.73 11.16 14.54
N PRO A 12 5.68 12.48 14.21
CA PRO A 12 6.76 13.15 13.49
C PRO A 12 8.15 13.00 14.13
N ASN A 13 8.23 12.91 15.45
CA ASN A 13 9.50 12.80 16.18
C ASN A 13 10.16 11.42 16.04
N ASP A 14 9.45 10.41 15.54
CA ASP A 14 9.96 9.05 15.45
C ASP A 14 10.79 8.80 14.16
N PHE A 15 10.75 9.72 13.19
CA PHE A 15 11.49 9.54 11.94
C PHE A 15 13.00 9.40 12.12
N GLU A 16 13.58 10.18 13.04
CA GLU A 16 15.02 10.17 13.29
C GLU A 16 15.46 8.77 13.75
N ILE A 17 14.85 8.25 14.82
CA ILE A 17 15.19 6.93 15.35
C ILE A 17 14.82 5.80 14.38
N ALA A 18 13.70 5.93 13.67
CA ALA A 18 13.24 4.92 12.71
C ALA A 18 14.17 4.79 11.49
N SER A 19 14.91 5.87 11.16
CA SER A 19 15.84 5.89 10.03
C SER A 19 17.00 4.90 10.19
N ASP A 20 17.37 4.55 11.42
CA ASP A 20 18.43 3.57 11.70
C ASP A 20 17.99 2.12 11.45
N TYR A 21 16.68 1.85 11.46
CA TYR A 21 16.13 0.49 11.42
C TYR A 21 15.31 0.20 10.16
N LEU A 22 14.70 1.21 9.54
CA LEU A 22 13.76 1.00 8.45
C LEU A 22 14.32 1.44 7.10
N ASP A 23 14.03 0.67 6.08
CA ASP A 23 14.32 1.01 4.68
C ASP A 23 13.21 1.85 4.04
N VAL A 24 11.97 1.70 4.50
CA VAL A 24 10.77 2.38 3.96
C VAL A 24 9.90 2.83 5.12
N PHE A 25 9.47 4.09 5.11
CA PHE A 25 8.45 4.57 6.06
C PHE A 25 7.06 4.45 5.47
N GLN A 26 6.11 3.96 6.27
CA GLN A 26 4.71 3.94 5.87
C GLN A 26 3.94 5.04 6.61
N ILE A 27 3.13 5.78 5.86
CA ILE A 27 2.09 6.65 6.41
C ILE A 27 0.75 5.93 6.25
N GLY A 28 0.15 5.55 7.37
CA GLY A 28 -1.11 4.83 7.39
C GLY A 28 -2.29 5.68 6.92
N ALA A 29 -3.35 5.01 6.49
CA ALA A 29 -4.54 5.68 5.96
C ALA A 29 -5.20 6.69 6.93
N ARG A 30 -5.08 6.46 8.24
CA ARG A 30 -5.59 7.38 9.27
C ARG A 30 -4.77 8.67 9.38
N ASN A 31 -3.52 8.64 8.91
CA ASN A 31 -2.57 9.76 8.96
C ASN A 31 -2.37 10.44 7.59
N MET A 32 -3.16 10.10 6.56
CA MET A 32 -3.03 10.75 5.26
C MET A 32 -3.24 12.26 5.31
N GLN A 33 -4.04 12.75 6.26
CA GLN A 33 -4.32 14.17 6.49
C GLN A 33 -3.52 14.77 7.65
N ASN A 34 -2.56 14.04 8.21
CA ASN A 34 -1.65 14.55 9.23
C ASN A 34 -0.51 15.32 8.54
N PHE A 35 -0.77 16.57 8.17
CA PHE A 35 0.16 17.37 7.36
C PHE A 35 1.52 17.61 8.02
N GLU A 36 1.59 17.68 9.35
CA GLU A 36 2.87 17.78 10.06
C GLU A 36 3.69 16.49 9.88
N LEU A 37 3.04 15.33 10.00
CA LEU A 37 3.68 14.04 9.74
C LEU A 37 4.15 13.93 8.27
N LEU A 38 3.34 14.38 7.30
CA LEU A 38 3.69 14.37 5.88
C LEU A 38 4.90 15.27 5.60
N LYS A 39 4.97 16.45 6.22
CA LYS A 39 6.13 17.34 6.07
C LYS A 39 7.41 16.72 6.63
N GLU A 40 7.35 16.11 7.82
CA GLU A 40 8.52 15.42 8.38
C GLU A 40 8.95 14.23 7.53
N ALA A 41 8.00 13.41 7.03
CA ALA A 41 8.30 12.36 6.06
C ALA A 41 9.01 12.90 4.81
N GLY A 42 8.60 14.08 4.35
CA GLY A 42 9.18 14.75 3.20
C GLY A 42 10.61 15.29 3.41
N ARG A 43 11.06 15.43 4.66
CA ARG A 43 12.44 15.85 5.00
C ARG A 43 13.41 14.67 5.10
N THR A 44 12.90 13.44 5.02
CA THR A 44 13.73 12.23 5.06
C THR A 44 14.17 11.80 3.66
N ASP A 45 15.25 11.01 3.58
CA ASP A 45 15.73 10.43 2.33
C ASP A 45 15.14 9.04 2.04
N LYS A 46 14.40 8.47 2.98
CA LYS A 46 13.81 7.12 2.85
C LYS A 46 12.56 7.17 1.97
N PRO A 47 12.29 6.11 1.19
CA PRO A 47 11.04 5.99 0.45
C PRO A 47 9.82 6.01 1.39
N ILE A 48 8.77 6.69 0.97
CA ILE A 48 7.52 6.81 1.73
C ILE A 48 6.42 6.01 1.03
N LEU A 49 5.85 5.03 1.73
CA LEU A 49 4.62 4.39 1.32
C LEU A 49 3.44 5.14 1.92
N LEU A 50 2.72 5.90 1.11
CA LEU A 50 1.55 6.67 1.52
C LEU A 50 0.28 5.87 1.21
N LYS A 51 -0.52 5.56 2.24
CA LYS A 51 -1.80 4.86 2.10
C LYS A 51 -2.95 5.86 1.97
N ARG A 52 -3.85 5.63 1.00
CA ARG A 52 -5.06 6.44 0.79
C ARG A 52 -5.94 6.44 2.03
N GLY A 53 -6.44 7.60 2.41
CA GLY A 53 -7.37 7.78 3.51
C GLY A 53 -8.70 7.07 3.28
N LEU A 54 -9.36 6.68 4.39
CA LEU A 54 -10.57 5.85 4.37
C LEU A 54 -11.77 6.50 3.65
N SER A 55 -11.80 7.82 3.54
CA SER A 55 -12.85 8.60 2.88
C SER A 55 -12.25 9.68 1.98
N ALA A 56 -11.00 9.50 1.53
CA ALA A 56 -10.27 10.46 0.73
C ALA A 56 -10.60 10.31 -0.75
N THR A 57 -10.78 11.43 -1.44
CA THR A 57 -10.82 11.46 -2.90
C THR A 57 -9.43 11.13 -3.47
N ILE A 58 -9.37 10.83 -4.77
CA ILE A 58 -8.08 10.62 -5.46
C ILE A 58 -7.27 11.93 -5.46
N GLU A 59 -7.93 13.07 -5.63
CA GLU A 59 -7.30 14.39 -5.62
C GLU A 59 -6.65 14.70 -4.27
N GLU A 60 -7.37 14.50 -3.15
CA GLU A 60 -6.83 14.66 -1.80
C GLU A 60 -5.64 13.73 -1.56
N PHE A 61 -5.67 12.53 -2.11
CA PHE A 61 -4.57 11.58 -1.99
C PHE A 61 -3.32 12.05 -2.75
N ILE A 62 -3.48 12.61 -3.96
CA ILE A 62 -2.39 13.22 -4.73
C ILE A 62 -1.82 14.43 -3.97
N TYR A 63 -2.65 15.31 -3.43
CA TYR A 63 -2.20 16.45 -2.65
C TYR A 63 -1.44 16.04 -1.37
N ALA A 64 -1.85 14.96 -0.72
CA ALA A 64 -1.09 14.42 0.40
C ALA A 64 0.34 13.99 -0.02
N ALA A 65 0.49 13.39 -1.20
CA ALA A 65 1.82 13.09 -1.76
C ALA A 65 2.60 14.37 -2.12
N GLU A 66 1.95 15.41 -2.61
CA GLU A 66 2.58 16.70 -2.88
C GLU A 66 3.10 17.39 -1.60
N TYR A 67 2.40 17.26 -0.47
CA TYR A 67 2.91 17.73 0.82
C TYR A 67 4.27 17.10 1.16
N ILE A 68 4.42 15.80 0.95
CA ILE A 68 5.70 15.10 1.13
C ILE A 68 6.73 15.62 0.13
N ALA A 69 6.39 15.65 -1.14
CA ALA A 69 7.29 16.07 -2.22
C ALA A 69 7.77 17.52 -2.08
N SER A 70 6.92 18.42 -1.54
CA SER A 70 7.24 19.83 -1.33
C SER A 70 8.37 20.06 -0.32
N GLN A 71 8.64 19.06 0.55
CA GLN A 71 9.74 19.12 1.51
C GLN A 71 11.05 18.52 0.96
N GLY A 72 11.05 17.98 -0.28
CA GLY A 72 12.24 17.48 -0.97
C GLY A 72 12.23 15.99 -1.28
N ASN A 73 11.48 15.18 -0.55
CA ASN A 73 11.42 13.72 -0.79
C ASN A 73 10.45 13.38 -1.93
N ARG A 74 11.01 12.90 -3.03
CA ARG A 74 10.25 12.47 -4.21
C ARG A 74 10.11 10.95 -4.32
N ASN A 75 10.66 10.19 -3.37
CA ASN A 75 10.60 8.73 -3.34
C ASN A 75 9.28 8.28 -2.68
N ILE A 76 8.17 8.50 -3.35
CA ILE A 76 6.83 8.23 -2.83
C ILE A 76 6.20 7.08 -3.60
N ILE A 77 5.58 6.15 -2.87
CA ILE A 77 4.77 5.05 -3.39
C ILE A 77 3.34 5.27 -2.90
N LEU A 78 2.40 5.34 -3.82
CA LEU A 78 0.97 5.44 -3.51
C LEU A 78 0.40 4.05 -3.24
N CYS A 79 -0.43 3.90 -2.21
CA CYS A 79 -1.07 2.63 -1.88
C CYS A 79 -2.59 2.81 -1.76
N GLU A 80 -3.31 2.31 -2.77
CA GLU A 80 -4.76 2.13 -2.69
C GLU A 80 -5.08 0.98 -1.73
N ARG A 81 -6.02 1.17 -0.80
CA ARG A 81 -6.35 0.20 0.26
C ARG A 81 -7.85 0.06 0.54
N GLY A 82 -8.66 0.57 -0.36
CA GLY A 82 -10.11 0.65 -0.20
C GLY A 82 -10.57 1.86 0.58
N ILE A 83 -11.77 2.28 0.30
CA ILE A 83 -12.47 3.39 0.95
C ILE A 83 -13.71 2.89 1.68
N ARG A 84 -14.17 3.62 2.67
CA ARG A 84 -15.44 3.34 3.35
C ARG A 84 -16.61 3.65 2.44
N THR A 85 -17.50 2.69 2.32
CA THR A 85 -18.80 2.85 1.64
C THR A 85 -19.90 2.25 2.50
N TYR A 86 -21.09 2.17 1.97
CA TYR A 86 -22.22 1.47 2.60
C TYR A 86 -22.09 -0.07 2.54
N GLU A 87 -21.19 -0.62 1.67
CA GLU A 87 -21.02 -2.07 1.54
C GLU A 87 -20.38 -2.67 2.81
N LYS A 88 -20.90 -3.80 3.24
CA LYS A 88 -20.47 -4.49 4.47
C LYS A 88 -19.93 -5.89 4.23
N ALA A 89 -19.99 -6.39 2.98
CA ALA A 89 -19.46 -7.70 2.61
C ALA A 89 -17.93 -7.74 2.62
N THR A 90 -17.29 -6.57 2.51
CA THR A 90 -15.86 -6.38 2.62
C THR A 90 -15.56 -5.34 3.71
N ARG A 91 -14.33 -5.35 4.23
CA ARG A 91 -13.86 -4.36 5.21
C ARG A 91 -13.91 -2.93 4.68
N ASN A 92 -13.47 -2.76 3.44
CA ASN A 92 -13.56 -1.52 2.67
C ASN A 92 -13.85 -1.87 1.21
N THR A 93 -14.43 -0.96 0.46
CA THR A 93 -14.62 -1.12 -0.98
C THR A 93 -13.32 -0.74 -1.70
N LEU A 94 -12.70 -1.70 -2.38
CA LEU A 94 -11.52 -1.40 -3.19
C LEU A 94 -11.92 -0.58 -4.41
N ASP A 95 -11.36 0.61 -4.52
CA ASP A 95 -11.49 1.46 -5.71
C ASP A 95 -10.41 1.08 -6.73
N ILE A 96 -10.69 0.04 -7.51
CA ILE A 96 -9.75 -0.44 -8.51
C ILE A 96 -9.49 0.59 -9.62
N SER A 97 -10.45 1.50 -9.86
CA SER A 97 -10.32 2.58 -10.85
C SER A 97 -9.32 3.65 -10.42
N ALA A 98 -9.04 3.76 -9.11
CA ALA A 98 -8.01 4.68 -8.62
C ALA A 98 -6.62 4.38 -9.21
N VAL A 99 -6.30 3.10 -9.47
CA VAL A 99 -4.98 2.70 -10.00
C VAL A 99 -4.68 3.38 -11.34
N PRO A 100 -5.46 3.19 -12.42
CA PRO A 100 -5.19 3.84 -13.69
C PRO A 100 -5.29 5.37 -13.62
N ILE A 101 -6.17 5.93 -12.78
CA ILE A 101 -6.29 7.40 -12.63
C ILE A 101 -5.01 7.98 -12.01
N LEU A 102 -4.49 7.36 -10.93
CA LEU A 102 -3.23 7.76 -10.29
C LEU A 102 -2.04 7.63 -11.25
N LYS A 103 -2.01 6.55 -12.05
CA LYS A 103 -0.96 6.31 -13.06
C LYS A 103 -1.00 7.31 -14.21
N GLN A 104 -2.17 7.86 -14.55
CA GLN A 104 -2.31 8.92 -15.56
C GLN A 104 -1.98 10.30 -14.98
N GLY A 105 -2.37 10.54 -13.72
CA GLY A 105 -2.20 11.83 -13.06
C GLY A 105 -0.84 12.06 -12.42
N THR A 106 -0.05 10.99 -12.19
CA THR A 106 1.25 11.07 -11.51
C THR A 106 2.28 10.14 -12.15
N HIS A 107 3.56 10.38 -11.87
CA HIS A 107 4.66 9.47 -12.22
C HIS A 107 4.96 8.45 -11.09
N LEU A 108 4.22 8.50 -9.98
CA LEU A 108 4.50 7.71 -8.80
C LEU A 108 4.09 6.23 -9.00
N PRO A 109 4.83 5.29 -8.40
CA PRO A 109 4.40 3.89 -8.35
C PRO A 109 3.10 3.76 -7.54
N VAL A 110 2.22 2.86 -7.99
CA VAL A 110 0.93 2.60 -7.33
C VAL A 110 0.86 1.14 -6.89
N MET A 111 0.71 0.92 -5.60
CA MET A 111 0.45 -0.39 -5.00
C MET A 111 -1.01 -0.53 -4.60
N VAL A 112 -1.46 -1.78 -4.46
CA VAL A 112 -2.80 -2.11 -3.96
C VAL A 112 -2.70 -3.03 -2.75
N ASP A 113 -3.25 -2.60 -1.62
CA ASP A 113 -3.36 -3.38 -0.40
C ASP A 113 -4.67 -4.18 -0.42
N VAL A 114 -4.57 -5.46 -0.73
CA VAL A 114 -5.74 -6.35 -0.84
C VAL A 114 -6.20 -6.89 0.51
N THR A 115 -5.37 -6.85 1.54
CA THR A 115 -5.74 -7.30 2.88
C THR A 115 -6.66 -6.30 3.55
N HIS A 116 -6.25 -5.03 3.62
CA HIS A 116 -7.05 -3.99 4.29
C HIS A 116 -8.25 -3.51 3.46
N SER A 117 -8.26 -3.74 2.14
CA SER A 117 -9.43 -3.48 1.32
C SER A 117 -10.48 -4.58 1.53
N THR A 118 -10.15 -5.82 1.28
CA THR A 118 -11.12 -6.91 1.32
C THR A 118 -11.52 -7.32 2.75
N GLY A 119 -10.54 -7.42 3.66
CA GLY A 119 -10.73 -7.98 4.99
C GLY A 119 -11.07 -9.48 4.99
N ARG A 120 -10.91 -10.16 3.85
CA ARG A 120 -11.31 -11.55 3.61
C ARG A 120 -10.29 -12.27 2.76
N LYS A 121 -9.80 -13.42 3.20
CA LYS A 121 -8.79 -14.23 2.49
C LYS A 121 -9.30 -14.80 1.17
N ASP A 122 -10.55 -15.24 1.12
CA ASP A 122 -11.16 -15.96 -0.01
C ASP A 122 -11.20 -15.15 -1.32
N ILE A 123 -11.22 -13.81 -1.22
CA ILE A 123 -11.24 -12.92 -2.39
C ILE A 123 -9.94 -12.14 -2.61
N MET A 124 -8.92 -12.31 -1.77
CA MET A 124 -7.66 -11.57 -1.93
C MET A 124 -6.95 -11.90 -3.25
N LEU A 125 -6.88 -13.18 -3.63
CA LEU A 125 -6.20 -13.59 -4.87
C LEU A 125 -6.85 -13.02 -6.13
N PRO A 126 -8.16 -13.18 -6.38
CA PRO A 126 -8.80 -12.56 -7.54
C PRO A 126 -8.69 -11.04 -7.54
N THR A 127 -8.76 -10.40 -6.37
CA THR A 127 -8.59 -8.95 -6.23
C THR A 127 -7.16 -8.50 -6.57
N ALA A 128 -6.16 -9.26 -6.13
CA ALA A 128 -4.76 -8.99 -6.47
C ALA A 128 -4.48 -9.17 -7.97
N LYS A 129 -5.07 -10.20 -8.60
CA LYS A 129 -5.00 -10.38 -10.06
C LYS A 129 -5.62 -9.19 -10.80
N ALA A 130 -6.76 -8.69 -10.34
CA ALA A 130 -7.41 -7.51 -10.91
C ALA A 130 -6.53 -6.24 -10.75
N ALA A 131 -5.90 -6.05 -9.58
CA ALA A 131 -5.00 -4.94 -9.34
C ALA A 131 -3.82 -4.91 -10.31
N LEU A 132 -3.17 -6.05 -10.54
CA LEU A 132 -2.11 -6.16 -11.54
C LEU A 132 -2.62 -5.92 -12.96
N ALA A 133 -3.83 -6.43 -13.28
CA ALA A 133 -4.42 -6.28 -14.60
C ALA A 133 -4.72 -4.82 -14.98
N VAL A 134 -5.10 -3.96 -14.03
CA VAL A 134 -5.33 -2.54 -14.26
C VAL A 134 -4.05 -1.69 -14.18
N GLY A 135 -2.90 -2.31 -13.95
CA GLY A 135 -1.60 -1.65 -14.05
C GLY A 135 -0.94 -1.27 -12.72
N ALA A 136 -1.38 -1.82 -11.59
CA ALA A 136 -0.67 -1.63 -10.32
C ALA A 136 0.80 -2.10 -10.44
N ASP A 137 1.71 -1.37 -9.80
CA ASP A 137 3.13 -1.70 -9.77
C ASP A 137 3.46 -2.77 -8.74
N GLY A 138 2.56 -3.02 -7.79
CA GLY A 138 2.70 -4.06 -6.79
C GLY A 138 1.42 -4.31 -6.00
N VAL A 139 1.42 -5.42 -5.28
CA VAL A 139 0.34 -5.83 -4.36
C VAL A 139 0.92 -5.94 -2.95
N MET A 140 0.16 -5.48 -1.98
CA MET A 140 0.46 -5.64 -0.56
C MET A 140 -0.54 -6.62 0.06
N ALA A 141 -0.02 -7.56 0.82
CA ALA A 141 -0.82 -8.49 1.62
C ALA A 141 -0.13 -8.80 2.94
N GLU A 142 -0.90 -9.04 3.98
CA GLU A 142 -0.41 -9.40 5.31
C GLU A 142 -0.21 -10.90 5.44
N VAL A 143 0.93 -11.27 6.03
CA VAL A 143 1.32 -12.65 6.27
C VAL A 143 1.82 -12.78 7.71
N HIS A 144 1.41 -13.82 8.41
CA HIS A 144 1.87 -14.12 9.75
C HIS A 144 2.20 -15.62 9.86
N PRO A 145 3.28 -16.03 10.55
CA PRO A 145 3.63 -17.44 10.71
C PRO A 145 2.51 -18.28 11.32
N ASP A 146 1.76 -17.69 12.25
CA ASP A 146 0.57 -18.26 12.87
C ASP A 146 -0.50 -17.16 13.04
N PRO A 147 -1.40 -16.97 12.05
CA PRO A 147 -2.42 -15.93 12.11
C PRO A 147 -3.33 -16.00 13.34
N SER A 148 -3.48 -17.16 13.96
CA SER A 148 -4.38 -17.33 15.12
C SER A 148 -3.91 -16.55 16.35
N VAL A 149 -2.62 -16.26 16.45
CA VAL A 149 -2.01 -15.49 17.54
C VAL A 149 -1.60 -14.08 17.14
N ALA A 150 -1.95 -13.64 15.93
CA ALA A 150 -1.66 -12.29 15.49
C ALA A 150 -2.36 -11.25 16.38
N LEU A 151 -1.64 -10.19 16.74
CA LEU A 151 -2.14 -9.15 17.64
C LEU A 151 -3.23 -8.28 17.00
N SER A 152 -3.29 -8.25 15.68
CA SER A 152 -4.31 -7.51 14.92
C SER A 152 -4.66 -8.26 13.65
N ASP A 153 -5.86 -8.03 13.14
CA ASP A 153 -6.32 -8.45 11.80
C ASP A 153 -6.16 -9.97 11.50
N ALA A 154 -6.14 -10.83 12.53
CA ALA A 154 -5.89 -12.27 12.45
C ALA A 154 -6.71 -12.99 11.35
N GLY A 155 -7.99 -12.65 11.21
CA GLY A 155 -8.90 -13.30 10.26
C GLY A 155 -8.61 -13.03 8.78
N GLN A 156 -7.80 -12.02 8.47
CA GLN A 156 -7.45 -11.62 7.10
C GLN A 156 -6.00 -11.91 6.72
N GLN A 157 -5.16 -12.29 7.68
CA GLN A 157 -3.75 -12.60 7.41
C GLN A 157 -3.59 -14.01 6.83
N MET A 158 -2.71 -14.15 5.85
CA MET A 158 -2.30 -15.44 5.30
C MET A 158 -1.24 -16.08 6.20
N ASP A 159 -1.22 -17.40 6.28
CA ASP A 159 -0.06 -18.13 6.77
C ASP A 159 1.04 -18.23 5.68
N LEU A 160 2.17 -18.85 6.01
CA LEU A 160 3.30 -18.98 5.09
C LEU A 160 2.99 -19.84 3.86
N ASN A 161 2.15 -20.88 3.99
CA ASN A 161 1.78 -21.75 2.89
C ASN A 161 0.80 -21.02 1.95
N GLU A 162 -0.22 -20.37 2.50
CA GLU A 162 -1.17 -19.54 1.78
C GLU A 162 -0.45 -18.42 1.01
N SER A 163 0.54 -17.77 1.66
CA SER A 163 1.36 -16.72 1.05
C SER A 163 2.21 -17.24 -0.11
N ASN A 164 2.82 -18.41 0.04
CA ASN A 164 3.60 -19.02 -1.02
C ASN A 164 2.72 -19.38 -2.23
N GLN A 165 1.54 -19.95 -2.01
CA GLN A 165 0.58 -20.22 -3.06
C GLN A 165 0.11 -18.92 -3.76
N PHE A 166 -0.24 -17.91 -2.97
CA PHE A 166 -0.63 -16.58 -3.47
C PHE A 166 0.45 -15.97 -4.37
N TYR A 167 1.72 -16.03 -3.96
CA TYR A 167 2.85 -15.58 -4.76
C TYR A 167 2.96 -16.33 -6.10
N HIS A 168 2.91 -17.65 -6.07
CA HIS A 168 3.01 -18.48 -7.29
C HIS A 168 1.87 -18.25 -8.27
N GLU A 169 0.67 -17.97 -7.78
CA GLU A 169 -0.50 -17.64 -8.58
C GLU A 169 -0.43 -16.23 -9.21
N LEU A 170 0.24 -15.28 -8.56
CA LEU A 170 0.38 -13.91 -9.05
C LEU A 170 1.58 -13.72 -9.98
N LYS A 171 2.66 -14.46 -9.74
CA LYS A 171 3.93 -14.26 -10.43
C LYS A 171 3.82 -14.30 -11.96
N PRO A 172 3.12 -15.27 -12.61
CA PRO A 172 3.00 -15.29 -14.07
C PRO A 172 2.32 -14.03 -14.62
N LEU A 173 1.32 -13.51 -13.91
CA LEU A 173 0.61 -12.30 -14.31
C LEU A 173 1.51 -11.07 -14.16
N ALA A 174 2.24 -10.96 -13.04
CA ALA A 174 3.20 -9.89 -12.80
C ALA A 174 4.31 -9.89 -13.86
N ASP A 175 4.87 -11.05 -14.21
CA ASP A 175 5.90 -11.18 -15.25
C ASP A 175 5.36 -10.77 -16.63
N MET A 176 4.13 -11.13 -16.96
CA MET A 176 3.47 -10.73 -18.21
C MET A 176 3.31 -9.21 -18.32
N TYR A 177 2.91 -8.54 -17.25
CA TYR A 177 2.73 -7.08 -17.25
C TYR A 177 4.08 -6.34 -17.22
N ASN A 178 5.07 -6.83 -16.49
CA ASN A 178 6.40 -6.23 -16.47
C ASN A 178 7.11 -6.30 -17.83
N SER A 179 6.94 -7.40 -18.58
CA SER A 179 7.50 -7.54 -19.93
C SER A 179 6.90 -6.55 -20.94
N LYS A 180 5.70 -6.02 -20.70
CA LYS A 180 5.06 -4.97 -21.52
C LYS A 180 5.55 -3.57 -21.20
N LYS A 181 6.03 -3.31 -19.98
CA LYS A 181 6.60 -2.01 -19.55
C LYS A 181 8.01 -1.76 -20.10
N LEU A 182 8.71 -2.80 -20.53
CA LEU A 182 10.06 -2.74 -21.09
C LEU A 182 10.11 -2.53 -22.61
N LYS A 183 8.96 -2.34 -23.24
CA LYS A 183 8.80 -1.99 -24.67
C LYS A 183 8.23 -0.59 -24.82
#